data_af9f687d6ea265e99811d913fd31d801
#
_entry.id   af9f687d6ea265e99811d913fd31d801
#
_cell.length_a   1.000
_cell.length_b   1.000
_cell.length_c   1.000
_cell.angle_alpha   90.00
_cell.angle_beta   90.00
_cell.angle_gamma   90.00
#
_symmetry.space_group_name_H-M   'P 1'
#
loop_
_entity.id
_entity.type
_entity.pdbx_description
1 polymer ?
#
loop_
_entity_poly.entity_id
_entity_poly.type
_entity_poly.pdbx_seq_one_letter_code
_entity_poly.pdbx_strand_id
1 'polypeptide(L)'
;MPKEIPIKPHNEELLNFLKELPLFKSLSLKEIRLLLPILKSYRYEAEEIVFEEGEVGDSAYIIAEGRLSLDRMGRRIKVFSQGEPFGILALLGIEPRTGTIKAMEDSLLIKLSGSALMDETSIPLKTSIKIYKDFCREATSYLGGKEKLYQEMDVLLVQDGGCAPGYNTVTAFITQFLEKAGRQVFIASEGFKSLVSGRTEDFYRLINDSVIYESLEHIPGVFFAPPLRDARGARFRTERYKEFMKPEKQKKAAQNIIERKVKVLVGIGGNGTFAGIKQLGKFLPNTIKLFFIPVTIDSDILGSECIGEHTGVEMGAEKIHCYLADARAHKRCYIIEMMGKDGGYHALHSCLGAGAHLAVVPSSHHDPKKVAQALKDRKYTVIVVAEGYKKGERKEKGYEGNAAEYFRDELLTAGLQTRQKIVCEGFSRDIRGALPNNKDIMLAQQMARKLTELILQGESCMMPAILSGKEHAIPFEEIRTDNSVKSNLVGLANRLGV
;
A
#
# COMPACT_ATOMS: atom_id res chain seq x y z
N MET A 1 -41.80 -16.92 2.88
CA MET A 1 -42.04 -15.61 2.22
C MET A 1 -42.44 -14.61 3.28
N PRO A 2 -41.87 -13.40 3.25
CA PRO A 2 -42.17 -12.40 4.27
C PRO A 2 -43.67 -12.05 4.28
N LYS A 3 -44.20 -11.86 5.46
CA LYS A 3 -45.63 -11.53 5.64
C LYS A 3 -45.82 -10.03 5.45
N GLU A 4 -46.59 -9.64 4.44
CA GLU A 4 -46.97 -8.23 4.25
C GLU A 4 -47.92 -7.79 5.36
N ILE A 5 -47.61 -6.63 5.97
CA ILE A 5 -48.42 -6.01 7.00
C ILE A 5 -48.98 -4.70 6.43
N PRO A 6 -50.30 -4.54 6.31
CA PRO A 6 -50.88 -3.34 5.72
C PRO A 6 -50.62 -2.10 6.58
N ILE A 7 -50.10 -1.03 5.94
CA ILE A 7 -49.93 0.28 6.57
C ILE A 7 -51.25 1.03 6.56
N LYS A 8 -51.73 1.42 7.74
CA LYS A 8 -52.97 2.23 7.84
C LYS A 8 -52.70 3.67 7.35
N PRO A 9 -53.58 4.28 6.53
CA PRO A 9 -53.38 5.63 5.99
C PRO A 9 -53.16 6.75 7.03
N HIS A 10 -53.61 6.54 8.25
CA HIS A 10 -53.53 7.49 9.37
C HIS A 10 -52.67 6.93 10.52
N ASN A 11 -51.56 6.25 10.20
CA ASN A 11 -50.65 5.74 11.22
C ASN A 11 -49.73 6.86 11.72
N GLU A 12 -50.16 7.56 12.78
CA GLU A 12 -49.40 8.67 13.38
C GLU A 12 -48.09 8.21 14.03
N GLU A 13 -48.02 6.96 14.53
CA GLU A 13 -46.75 6.42 15.07
C GLU A 13 -45.72 6.25 13.96
N LEU A 14 -46.11 5.67 12.84
CA LEU A 14 -45.26 5.54 11.68
C LEU A 14 -44.83 6.91 11.09
N LEU A 15 -45.79 7.85 11.04
CA LEU A 15 -45.50 9.21 10.57
C LEU A 15 -44.42 9.90 11.42
N ASN A 16 -44.57 9.79 12.75
CA ASN A 16 -43.59 10.36 13.68
C ASN A 16 -42.23 9.65 13.59
N PHE A 17 -42.25 8.31 13.52
CA PHE A 17 -41.02 7.53 13.30
C PHE A 17 -40.28 7.97 12.03
N LEU A 18 -40.96 8.06 10.87
CA LEU A 18 -40.38 8.50 9.63
C LEU A 18 -39.82 9.94 9.71
N LYS A 19 -40.49 10.82 10.45
CA LYS A 19 -40.08 12.23 10.62
C LYS A 19 -38.76 12.36 11.39
N GLU A 20 -38.50 11.49 12.33
CA GLU A 20 -37.27 11.44 13.13
C GLU A 20 -36.06 10.96 12.31
N LEU A 21 -36.31 10.27 11.18
CA LEU A 21 -35.23 9.69 10.38
C LEU A 21 -34.45 10.77 9.58
N PRO A 22 -33.12 10.71 9.56
CA PRO A 22 -32.28 11.60 8.73
C PRO A 22 -32.66 11.60 7.24
N LEU A 23 -33.15 10.45 6.77
CA LEU A 23 -33.57 10.19 5.39
C LEU A 23 -34.74 11.07 4.92
N PHE A 24 -35.60 11.54 5.83
CA PHE A 24 -36.76 12.39 5.51
C PHE A 24 -36.68 13.78 6.16
N LYS A 25 -35.49 14.18 6.58
CA LYS A 25 -35.24 15.45 7.28
C LYS A 25 -35.69 16.68 6.49
N SER A 26 -35.60 16.63 5.16
CA SER A 26 -35.99 17.76 4.30
C SER A 26 -37.50 17.84 4.03
N LEU A 27 -38.28 16.82 4.45
CA LEU A 27 -39.69 16.75 4.22
C LEU A 27 -40.49 17.35 5.39
N SER A 28 -41.58 18.00 5.07
CA SER A 28 -42.63 18.38 6.04
C SER A 28 -43.50 17.17 6.39
N LEU A 29 -44.20 17.23 7.53
CA LEU A 29 -45.17 16.17 7.92
C LEU A 29 -46.24 15.93 6.85
N LYS A 30 -46.68 16.98 6.15
CA LYS A 30 -47.60 16.85 5.01
C LYS A 30 -47.02 16.04 3.87
N GLU A 31 -45.76 16.26 3.55
CA GLU A 31 -45.07 15.53 2.48
C GLU A 31 -44.78 14.08 2.89
N ILE A 32 -44.43 13.79 4.16
CA ILE A 32 -44.24 12.41 4.65
C ILE A 32 -45.61 11.67 4.65
N ARG A 33 -46.71 12.34 4.94
CA ARG A 33 -48.02 11.73 4.89
C ARG A 33 -48.41 11.26 3.48
N LEU A 34 -47.92 11.94 2.43
CA LEU A 34 -48.11 11.50 1.04
C LEU A 34 -47.36 10.21 0.69
N LEU A 35 -46.35 9.84 1.49
CA LEU A 35 -45.60 8.60 1.28
C LEU A 35 -46.35 7.37 1.82
N LEU A 36 -47.17 7.51 2.87
CA LEU A 36 -47.82 6.38 3.54
C LEU A 36 -48.53 5.42 2.58
N PRO A 37 -49.28 5.89 1.57
CA PRO A 37 -49.99 5.00 0.62
C PRO A 37 -49.06 4.16 -0.27
N ILE A 38 -47.83 4.62 -0.52
CA ILE A 38 -46.89 3.93 -1.40
C ILE A 38 -45.87 3.08 -0.63
N LEU A 39 -45.81 3.22 0.68
CA LEU A 39 -44.97 2.39 1.54
C LEU A 39 -45.62 1.03 1.74
N LYS A 40 -44.79 -0.01 1.76
CA LYS A 40 -45.21 -1.36 2.14
C LYS A 40 -44.43 -1.81 3.35
N SER A 41 -45.04 -2.56 4.26
CA SER A 41 -44.28 -3.15 5.37
C SER A 41 -44.32 -4.67 5.32
N TYR A 42 -43.19 -5.27 5.70
CA TYR A 42 -43.01 -6.71 5.69
C TYR A 42 -42.36 -7.17 6.99
N ARG A 43 -42.87 -8.27 7.54
CA ARG A 43 -42.24 -8.95 8.67
C ARG A 43 -41.41 -10.12 8.17
N TYR A 44 -40.19 -10.16 8.62
CA TYR A 44 -39.23 -11.23 8.37
C TYR A 44 -38.95 -11.94 9.69
N GLU A 45 -38.90 -13.26 9.66
CA GLU A 45 -38.42 -14.07 10.78
C GLU A 45 -36.93 -14.08 10.86
N ALA A 46 -36.34 -14.44 12.02
CA ALA A 46 -34.91 -14.61 12.18
C ALA A 46 -34.37 -15.57 11.10
N GLU A 47 -33.21 -15.25 10.55
CA GLU A 47 -32.52 -15.98 9.49
C GLU A 47 -33.14 -15.87 8.08
N GLU A 48 -34.30 -15.20 7.90
CA GLU A 48 -34.84 -14.93 6.55
C GLU A 48 -34.02 -13.93 5.77
N ILE A 49 -33.86 -14.19 4.45
CA ILE A 49 -33.16 -13.32 3.50
C ILE A 49 -34.15 -12.30 2.93
N VAL A 50 -33.75 -11.02 2.96
CA VAL A 50 -34.54 -9.92 2.38
C VAL A 50 -34.29 -9.81 0.88
N PHE A 51 -33.04 -9.91 0.48
CA PHE A 51 -32.57 -10.05 -0.91
C PHE A 51 -31.14 -10.58 -0.93
N GLU A 52 -30.76 -11.19 -2.04
CA GLU A 52 -29.42 -11.75 -2.24
C GLU A 52 -28.52 -10.82 -3.03
N GLU A 53 -27.20 -10.99 -2.84
CA GLU A 53 -26.17 -10.33 -3.64
C GLU A 53 -26.32 -10.71 -5.12
N GLY A 54 -26.20 -9.71 -6.01
CA GLY A 54 -26.39 -9.90 -7.45
C GLY A 54 -27.84 -9.85 -7.93
N GLU A 55 -28.83 -9.81 -7.03
CA GLU A 55 -30.25 -9.71 -7.38
C GLU A 55 -30.58 -8.31 -7.93
N VAL A 56 -31.46 -8.26 -8.93
CA VAL A 56 -31.98 -7.01 -9.48
C VAL A 56 -33.05 -6.44 -8.54
N GLY A 57 -33.01 -5.14 -8.26
CA GLY A 57 -34.01 -4.52 -7.39
C GLY A 57 -34.09 -3.00 -7.58
N ASP A 58 -35.30 -2.46 -7.31
CA ASP A 58 -35.63 -1.03 -7.43
C ASP A 58 -36.00 -0.38 -6.09
N SER A 59 -35.73 -1.04 -4.96
CA SER A 59 -36.32 -0.65 -3.68
C SER A 59 -35.28 -0.43 -2.61
N ALA A 60 -35.53 0.56 -1.75
CA ALA A 60 -34.88 0.74 -0.47
C ALA A 60 -35.78 0.26 0.68
N TYR A 61 -35.16 -0.04 1.80
CA TYR A 61 -35.82 -0.49 3.01
C TYR A 61 -35.38 0.32 4.21
N ILE A 62 -36.26 0.46 5.20
CA ILE A 62 -36.02 1.09 6.50
C ILE A 62 -36.37 0.08 7.58
N ILE A 63 -35.53 -0.10 8.56
CA ILE A 63 -35.77 -1.00 9.67
C ILE A 63 -36.68 -0.30 10.68
N ALA A 64 -37.93 -0.77 10.80
CA ALA A 64 -38.85 -0.29 11.83
C ALA A 64 -38.63 -1.01 13.16
N GLU A 65 -38.31 -2.32 13.14
CA GLU A 65 -37.99 -3.14 14.30
C GLU A 65 -36.94 -4.20 13.91
N GLY A 66 -36.06 -4.58 14.84
CA GLY A 66 -35.11 -5.66 14.68
C GLY A 66 -33.73 -5.23 14.17
N ARG A 67 -32.91 -6.23 13.82
CA ARG A 67 -31.53 -6.05 13.31
C ARG A 67 -31.30 -6.98 12.12
N LEU A 68 -30.56 -6.45 11.13
CA LEU A 68 -30.22 -7.20 9.93
C LEU A 68 -28.71 -7.21 9.69
N SER A 69 -28.20 -8.29 9.14
CA SER A 69 -26.83 -8.34 8.63
C SER A 69 -26.78 -8.01 7.14
N LEU A 70 -25.75 -7.27 6.75
CA LEU A 70 -25.28 -7.21 5.39
C LEU A 70 -24.15 -8.21 5.28
N ASP A 71 -24.40 -9.26 4.57
CA ASP A 71 -23.41 -10.28 4.28
C ASP A 71 -23.00 -10.16 2.80
N ARG A 72 -21.71 -10.32 2.55
CA ARG A 72 -21.15 -10.27 1.21
C ARG A 72 -20.22 -11.45 1.07
N MET A 73 -20.47 -12.28 0.06
CA MET A 73 -19.71 -13.51 -0.17
C MET A 73 -19.58 -14.38 1.10
N GLY A 74 -20.68 -14.52 1.84
CA GLY A 74 -20.72 -15.30 3.07
C GLY A 74 -20.05 -14.66 4.29
N ARG A 75 -19.59 -13.41 4.19
CA ARG A 75 -19.00 -12.68 5.32
C ARG A 75 -19.85 -11.50 5.74
N ARG A 76 -20.04 -11.37 7.05
CA ARG A 76 -20.75 -10.23 7.62
C ARG A 76 -19.94 -8.95 7.51
N ILE A 77 -20.47 -7.96 6.77
CA ILE A 77 -19.85 -6.65 6.52
C ILE A 77 -20.36 -5.61 7.51
N LYS A 78 -21.69 -5.62 7.78
CA LYS A 78 -22.33 -4.64 8.64
C LYS A 78 -23.55 -5.25 9.32
N VAL A 79 -23.89 -4.73 10.49
CA VAL A 79 -25.20 -4.95 11.14
C VAL A 79 -25.96 -3.64 11.10
N PHE A 80 -27.17 -3.68 10.56
CA PHE A 80 -28.11 -2.57 10.57
C PHE A 80 -29.07 -2.71 11.74
N SER A 81 -29.46 -1.58 12.33
CA SER A 81 -30.36 -1.47 13.46
C SER A 81 -31.58 -0.62 13.12
N GLN A 82 -32.56 -0.56 14.04
CA GLN A 82 -33.75 0.27 13.88
C GLN A 82 -33.43 1.69 13.43
N GLY A 83 -34.22 2.19 12.47
CA GLY A 83 -34.06 3.52 11.86
C GLY A 83 -33.05 3.60 10.74
N GLU A 84 -32.17 2.60 10.58
CA GLU A 84 -31.19 2.61 9.49
C GLU A 84 -31.82 2.15 8.16
N PRO A 85 -31.58 2.87 7.05
CA PRO A 85 -32.02 2.43 5.74
C PRO A 85 -30.96 1.54 5.08
N PHE A 86 -31.39 0.67 4.15
CA PHE A 86 -30.52 -0.13 3.30
C PHE A 86 -31.13 -0.36 1.91
N GLY A 87 -30.32 -0.88 0.97
CA GLY A 87 -30.77 -1.08 -0.42
C GLY A 87 -30.93 0.20 -1.23
N ILE A 88 -30.43 1.33 -0.73
CA ILE A 88 -30.58 2.67 -1.32
C ILE A 88 -29.99 2.75 -2.74
N LEU A 89 -28.86 2.08 -3.00
CA LEU A 89 -28.21 2.12 -4.29
C LEU A 89 -29.10 1.61 -5.42
N ALA A 90 -29.85 0.54 -5.16
CA ALA A 90 -30.81 0.02 -6.14
C ALA A 90 -32.00 0.97 -6.38
N LEU A 91 -32.47 1.69 -5.37
CA LEU A 91 -33.47 2.74 -5.53
C LEU A 91 -32.95 3.90 -6.41
N LEU A 92 -31.65 4.16 -6.38
CA LEU A 92 -30.99 5.19 -7.20
C LEU A 92 -30.62 4.67 -8.61
N GLY A 93 -31.03 3.46 -8.97
CA GLY A 93 -30.75 2.87 -10.29
C GLY A 93 -29.38 2.23 -10.42
N ILE A 94 -28.68 1.99 -9.33
CA ILE A 94 -27.42 1.25 -9.30
C ILE A 94 -27.72 -0.21 -9.01
N GLU A 95 -27.65 -1.04 -10.03
CA GLU A 95 -27.87 -2.48 -10.00
C GLU A 95 -26.59 -3.25 -10.33
N PRO A 96 -26.45 -4.51 -9.89
CA PRO A 96 -27.28 -5.32 -8.98
C PRO A 96 -27.08 -5.03 -7.49
N ARG A 97 -27.83 -5.73 -6.60
CA ARG A 97 -27.64 -5.68 -5.16
C ARG A 97 -26.21 -6.00 -4.78
N THR A 98 -25.60 -5.15 -3.96
CA THR A 98 -24.17 -5.22 -3.63
C THR A 98 -23.83 -6.13 -2.45
N GLY A 99 -24.81 -6.87 -1.93
CA GLY A 99 -24.65 -7.82 -0.83
C GLY A 99 -25.99 -8.42 -0.42
N THR A 100 -25.94 -9.52 0.32
CA THR A 100 -27.12 -10.22 0.88
C THR A 100 -27.54 -9.57 2.19
N ILE A 101 -28.82 -9.26 2.33
CA ILE A 101 -29.41 -8.80 3.59
C ILE A 101 -30.21 -9.92 4.23
N LYS A 102 -29.89 -10.18 5.51
CA LYS A 102 -30.48 -11.27 6.28
C LYS A 102 -30.96 -10.78 7.66
N ALA A 103 -32.12 -11.15 8.06
CA ALA A 103 -32.66 -10.86 9.39
C ALA A 103 -31.87 -11.64 10.46
N MET A 104 -31.39 -10.96 11.49
CA MET A 104 -30.68 -11.58 12.63
C MET A 104 -31.66 -11.95 13.75
N GLU A 105 -32.81 -11.34 13.76
CA GLU A 105 -33.93 -11.54 14.68
C GLU A 105 -35.22 -11.14 13.95
N ASP A 106 -36.39 -11.45 14.51
CA ASP A 106 -37.66 -11.04 13.94
C ASP A 106 -37.68 -9.54 13.70
N SER A 107 -37.89 -9.15 12.45
CA SER A 107 -37.69 -7.77 12.00
C SER A 107 -38.87 -7.25 11.21
N LEU A 108 -39.22 -5.98 11.41
CA LEU A 108 -40.24 -5.26 10.63
C LEU A 108 -39.53 -4.24 9.71
N LEU A 109 -39.76 -4.37 8.41
CA LEU A 109 -39.14 -3.53 7.39
C LEU A 109 -40.21 -2.71 6.64
N ILE A 110 -39.86 -1.45 6.36
CA ILE A 110 -40.67 -0.57 5.52
C ILE A 110 -39.96 -0.50 4.17
N LYS A 111 -40.66 -0.92 3.11
CA LYS A 111 -40.14 -0.91 1.72
C LYS A 111 -40.64 0.33 0.99
N LEU A 112 -39.74 0.98 0.27
CA LEU A 112 -40.04 2.09 -0.65
C LEU A 112 -39.49 1.73 -2.03
N SER A 113 -40.38 1.65 -3.03
CA SER A 113 -40.03 1.33 -4.42
C SER A 113 -39.71 2.60 -5.19
N GLY A 114 -38.68 2.53 -6.06
CA GLY A 114 -38.31 3.61 -6.98
C GLY A 114 -39.40 3.89 -8.00
N SER A 115 -40.08 2.86 -8.51
CA SER A 115 -41.20 3.00 -9.43
C SER A 115 -42.40 3.74 -8.78
N ALA A 116 -42.67 3.49 -7.50
CA ALA A 116 -43.71 4.21 -6.79
C ALA A 116 -43.37 5.67 -6.49
N LEU A 117 -42.09 5.99 -6.33
CA LEU A 117 -41.62 7.39 -6.18
C LEU A 117 -41.67 8.18 -7.47
N MET A 118 -41.62 7.53 -8.62
CA MET A 118 -41.72 8.15 -9.94
C MET A 118 -43.15 8.29 -10.46
N ASP A 119 -44.12 7.74 -9.78
CA ASP A 119 -45.53 7.87 -10.13
C ASP A 119 -46.07 9.25 -9.69
N GLU A 120 -46.12 10.19 -10.62
CA GLU A 120 -46.58 11.57 -10.38
C GLU A 120 -48.08 11.62 -9.96
N THR A 121 -48.87 10.55 -10.19
CA THR A 121 -50.26 10.48 -9.75
C THR A 121 -50.37 10.23 -8.25
N SER A 122 -49.37 9.61 -7.67
CA SER A 122 -49.29 9.26 -6.25
C SER A 122 -48.52 10.30 -5.43
N ILE A 123 -47.44 10.85 -5.96
CA ILE A 123 -46.59 11.81 -5.25
C ILE A 123 -46.18 12.98 -6.16
N PRO A 124 -46.34 14.25 -5.69
CA PRO A 124 -45.85 15.40 -6.45
C PRO A 124 -44.35 15.33 -6.75
N LEU A 125 -43.95 15.58 -7.97
CA LEU A 125 -42.56 15.50 -8.44
C LEU A 125 -41.58 16.28 -7.52
N LYS A 126 -42.02 17.43 -6.99
CA LYS A 126 -41.24 18.23 -6.04
C LYS A 126 -40.89 17.46 -4.77
N THR A 127 -41.80 16.63 -4.28
CA THR A 127 -41.59 15.77 -3.09
C THR A 127 -40.67 14.62 -3.42
N SER A 128 -40.86 13.95 -4.57
CA SER A 128 -39.96 12.90 -5.04
C SER A 128 -38.51 13.39 -5.18
N ILE A 129 -38.29 14.58 -5.75
CA ILE A 129 -36.96 15.20 -5.87
C ILE A 129 -36.31 15.41 -4.49
N LYS A 130 -37.06 15.84 -3.47
CA LYS A 130 -36.52 16.01 -2.12
C LYS A 130 -36.07 14.65 -1.55
N ILE A 131 -36.91 13.62 -1.73
CA ILE A 131 -36.60 12.27 -1.28
C ILE A 131 -35.33 11.75 -1.95
N TYR A 132 -35.22 11.85 -3.27
CA TYR A 132 -34.03 11.46 -3.99
C TYR A 132 -32.78 12.23 -3.53
N LYS A 133 -32.90 13.53 -3.23
CA LYS A 133 -31.79 14.32 -2.67
C LYS A 133 -31.36 13.81 -1.28
N ASP A 134 -32.28 13.46 -0.44
CA ASP A 134 -31.98 12.95 0.90
C ASP A 134 -31.39 11.52 0.79
N PHE A 135 -31.92 10.66 -0.10
CA PHE A 135 -31.32 9.36 -0.42
C PHE A 135 -29.92 9.47 -1.03
N CYS A 136 -29.68 10.44 -1.93
CA CYS A 136 -28.35 10.70 -2.45
C CYS A 136 -27.38 11.14 -1.34
N ARG A 137 -27.81 11.98 -0.40
CA ARG A 137 -27.00 12.36 0.77
C ARG A 137 -26.70 11.15 1.65
N GLU A 138 -27.68 10.32 1.89
CA GLU A 138 -27.50 9.09 2.66
C GLU A 138 -26.60 8.11 1.92
N ALA A 139 -26.80 7.89 0.62
CA ALA A 139 -25.92 7.09 -0.22
C ALA A 139 -24.49 7.65 -0.25
N THR A 140 -24.32 8.97 -0.33
CA THR A 140 -23.00 9.62 -0.22
C THR A 140 -22.44 9.52 1.19
N SER A 141 -23.26 9.45 2.26
CA SER A 141 -22.81 9.13 3.61
C SER A 141 -22.40 7.66 3.74
N TYR A 142 -23.04 6.73 3.03
CA TYR A 142 -22.58 5.35 2.88
C TYR A 142 -21.33 5.26 2.00
N LEU A 143 -21.28 6.00 0.92
CA LEU A 143 -20.10 6.15 0.04
C LEU A 143 -19.04 7.06 0.70
N GLY A 144 -19.47 8.05 1.47
CA GLY A 144 -18.66 8.91 2.34
C GLY A 144 -18.46 8.36 3.75
N GLY A 145 -19.03 7.23 4.08
CA GLY A 145 -18.87 6.46 5.33
C GLY A 145 -17.46 5.95 5.59
N LYS A 146 -16.48 6.49 4.86
CA LYS A 146 -15.07 6.48 5.19
C LYS A 146 -14.86 6.82 6.68
N GLU A 147 -15.57 7.81 7.25
CA GLU A 147 -15.35 8.20 8.65
C GLU A 147 -15.65 7.09 9.66
N LYS A 148 -16.77 6.36 9.53
CA LYS A 148 -17.08 5.24 10.43
C LYS A 148 -16.25 3.98 10.13
N LEU A 149 -16.01 3.66 8.85
CA LEU A 149 -15.20 2.52 8.46
C LEU A 149 -13.74 2.65 8.95
N TYR A 150 -13.24 3.89 9.07
CA TYR A 150 -11.88 4.21 9.49
C TYR A 150 -11.76 4.71 10.94
N GLN A 151 -12.84 4.63 11.72
CA GLN A 151 -12.78 4.93 13.16
C GLN A 151 -12.03 3.87 13.97
N GLU A 152 -11.97 2.63 13.47
CA GLU A 152 -11.24 1.53 14.10
C GLU A 152 -10.42 0.79 13.05
N MET A 153 -9.10 1.05 13.03
CA MET A 153 -8.17 0.36 12.15
C MET A 153 -7.44 -0.72 12.93
N ASP A 154 -7.66 -2.00 12.60
CA ASP A 154 -7.00 -3.09 13.31
C ASP A 154 -5.49 -3.11 13.02
N VAL A 155 -5.10 -3.30 11.76
CA VAL A 155 -3.70 -3.28 11.31
C VAL A 155 -3.51 -2.19 10.27
N LEU A 156 -2.62 -1.25 10.54
CA LEU A 156 -2.29 -0.15 9.63
C LEU A 156 -0.88 -0.34 9.04
N LEU A 157 -0.81 -0.43 7.72
CA LEU A 157 0.43 -0.49 6.96
C LEU A 157 0.86 0.91 6.51
N VAL A 158 2.15 1.17 6.54
CA VAL A 158 2.75 2.44 6.09
C VAL A 158 3.94 2.13 5.21
N GLN A 159 3.82 2.41 3.91
CA GLN A 159 4.94 2.36 2.96
C GLN A 159 5.61 3.72 2.93
N ASP A 160 6.93 3.78 3.19
CA ASP A 160 7.66 5.05 3.18
C ASP A 160 9.06 4.89 2.61
N GLY A 161 9.67 6.01 2.19
CA GLY A 161 11.03 6.05 1.65
C GLY A 161 11.09 6.05 0.13
N GLY A 162 12.16 5.51 -0.43
CA GLY A 162 12.33 5.40 -1.88
C GLY A 162 11.59 4.17 -2.44
N CYS A 163 11.07 4.28 -3.65
CA CYS A 163 10.47 3.13 -4.32
C CYS A 163 11.51 1.99 -4.47
N ALA A 164 11.06 0.77 -4.24
CA ALA A 164 11.84 -0.46 -4.45
C ALA A 164 10.90 -1.58 -4.95
N PRO A 165 11.40 -2.60 -5.66
CA PRO A 165 10.62 -3.78 -6.01
C PRO A 165 10.10 -4.47 -4.76
N GLY A 166 8.83 -4.93 -4.77
CA GLY A 166 8.26 -5.73 -3.71
C GLY A 166 7.39 -5.01 -2.68
N TYR A 167 7.29 -3.67 -2.69
CA TYR A 167 6.34 -2.94 -1.82
C TYR A 167 4.90 -3.45 -1.97
N ASN A 168 4.42 -3.54 -3.21
CA ASN A 168 3.08 -4.03 -3.49
C ASN A 168 2.94 -5.51 -3.14
N THR A 169 3.93 -6.31 -3.50
CA THR A 169 3.95 -7.78 -3.27
C THR A 169 3.86 -8.14 -1.80
N VAL A 170 4.67 -7.51 -0.94
CA VAL A 170 4.62 -7.78 0.51
C VAL A 170 3.31 -7.29 1.12
N THR A 171 2.77 -6.16 0.65
CA THR A 171 1.45 -5.67 1.08
C THR A 171 0.34 -6.66 0.75
N ALA A 172 0.36 -7.26 -0.45
CA ALA A 172 -0.60 -8.30 -0.83
C ALA A 172 -0.51 -9.53 0.09
N PHE A 173 0.69 -10.04 0.37
CA PHE A 173 0.86 -11.19 1.26
C PHE A 173 0.50 -10.89 2.71
N ILE A 174 0.86 -9.71 3.24
CA ILE A 174 0.45 -9.28 4.59
C ILE A 174 -1.08 -9.27 4.68
N THR A 175 -1.76 -8.68 3.69
CA THR A 175 -3.22 -8.65 3.65
C THR A 175 -3.80 -10.06 3.61
N GLN A 176 -3.27 -10.92 2.75
CA GLN A 176 -3.71 -12.30 2.62
C GLN A 176 -3.62 -13.10 3.93
N PHE A 177 -2.47 -13.05 4.60
CA PHE A 177 -2.27 -13.82 5.83
C PHE A 177 -3.05 -13.26 7.01
N LEU A 178 -3.09 -11.94 7.18
CA LEU A 178 -3.82 -11.31 8.27
C LEU A 178 -5.34 -11.46 8.13
N GLU A 179 -5.90 -11.34 6.92
CA GLU A 179 -7.33 -11.58 6.72
C GLU A 179 -7.73 -13.04 6.97
N LYS A 180 -6.88 -14.01 6.58
CA LYS A 180 -7.08 -15.42 6.95
C LYS A 180 -7.09 -15.62 8.46
N ALA A 181 -6.37 -14.79 9.20
CA ALA A 181 -6.35 -14.78 10.66
C ALA A 181 -7.48 -13.91 11.29
N GLY A 182 -8.44 -13.44 10.49
CA GLY A 182 -9.58 -12.64 10.96
C GLY A 182 -9.25 -11.17 11.27
N ARG A 183 -8.08 -10.66 10.82
CA ARG A 183 -7.61 -9.30 11.09
C ARG A 183 -7.94 -8.37 9.90
N GLN A 184 -8.30 -7.14 10.19
CA GLN A 184 -8.57 -6.14 9.16
C GLN A 184 -7.33 -5.32 8.84
N VAL A 185 -6.99 -5.20 7.55
CA VAL A 185 -5.78 -4.51 7.10
C VAL A 185 -6.14 -3.19 6.41
N PHE A 186 -5.44 -2.14 6.80
CA PHE A 186 -5.52 -0.80 6.22
C PHE A 186 -4.14 -0.35 5.77
N ILE A 187 -4.09 0.60 4.84
CA ILE A 187 -2.84 1.21 4.39
C ILE A 187 -2.98 2.72 4.28
N ALA A 188 -1.95 3.44 4.72
CA ALA A 188 -1.81 4.86 4.48
C ALA A 188 -1.18 5.10 3.10
N SER A 189 -1.79 5.96 2.26
CA SER A 189 -1.14 6.47 1.07
C SER A 189 -0.06 7.51 1.43
N GLU A 190 0.92 7.74 0.58
CA GLU A 190 1.97 8.75 0.80
C GLU A 190 2.75 8.62 2.14
N GLY A 191 2.85 7.40 2.69
CA GLY A 191 3.70 7.10 3.83
C GLY A 191 3.38 7.89 5.11
N PHE A 192 4.41 8.37 5.78
CA PHE A 192 4.28 9.14 7.02
C PHE A 192 3.54 10.47 6.86
N LYS A 193 3.49 11.04 5.66
CA LYS A 193 2.75 12.27 5.40
C LYS A 193 1.27 12.10 5.68
N SER A 194 0.68 10.98 5.29
CA SER A 194 -0.72 10.66 5.56
C SER A 194 -1.01 10.43 7.04
N LEU A 195 -0.06 9.86 7.79
CA LEU A 195 -0.21 9.76 9.25
C LEU A 195 -0.28 11.15 9.91
N VAL A 196 0.50 12.10 9.41
CA VAL A 196 0.50 13.48 9.93
C VAL A 196 -0.72 14.26 9.46
N SER A 197 -1.16 14.10 8.20
CA SER A 197 -2.36 14.77 7.68
C SER A 197 -3.61 14.30 8.41
N GLY A 198 -3.71 13.02 8.68
CA GLY A 198 -4.86 12.39 9.31
C GLY A 198 -6.14 12.45 8.47
N ARG A 199 -6.06 12.79 7.18
CA ARG A 199 -7.23 12.86 6.32
C ARG A 199 -7.74 11.46 5.99
N THR A 200 -9.05 11.26 6.06
CA THR A 200 -9.67 9.94 5.85
C THR A 200 -9.45 9.40 4.44
N GLU A 201 -9.40 10.27 3.44
CA GLU A 201 -9.13 9.92 2.04
C GLU A 201 -7.71 9.39 1.81
N ASP A 202 -6.79 9.60 2.73
CA ASP A 202 -5.41 9.09 2.63
C ASP A 202 -5.27 7.63 3.10
N PHE A 203 -6.35 7.01 3.59
CA PHE A 203 -6.35 5.64 4.08
C PHE A 203 -7.23 4.75 3.21
N TYR A 204 -6.81 3.51 3.03
CA TYR A 204 -7.53 2.50 2.24
C TYR A 204 -7.66 1.22 3.03
N ARG A 205 -8.84 0.60 2.96
CA ARG A 205 -9.07 -0.78 3.43
C ARG A 205 -8.52 -1.74 2.37
N LEU A 206 -7.67 -2.67 2.78
CA LEU A 206 -7.18 -3.74 1.92
C LEU A 206 -8.02 -5.00 2.12
N ILE A 207 -8.39 -5.65 1.04
CA ILE A 207 -9.18 -6.90 1.01
C ILE A 207 -8.48 -7.90 0.09
N ASN A 208 -8.32 -9.14 0.56
CA ASN A 208 -7.72 -10.23 -0.19
C ASN A 208 -8.80 -11.18 -0.74
N ASP A 209 -9.81 -10.66 -1.41
CA ASP A 209 -10.82 -11.48 -2.04
C ASP A 209 -10.66 -11.44 -3.55
N SER A 210 -10.39 -12.60 -4.17
CA SER A 210 -10.19 -12.71 -5.61
C SER A 210 -11.49 -12.75 -6.40
N VAL A 211 -12.61 -13.12 -5.76
CA VAL A 211 -13.91 -13.25 -6.44
C VAL A 211 -14.60 -11.89 -6.54
N ILE A 212 -14.36 -11.01 -5.56
CA ILE A 212 -14.89 -9.63 -5.57
C ILE A 212 -14.17 -8.73 -6.58
N TYR A 213 -12.98 -9.12 -7.00
CA TYR A 213 -12.08 -8.29 -7.80
C TYR A 213 -12.71 -7.74 -9.09
N GLU A 214 -13.46 -8.56 -9.81
CA GLU A 214 -14.06 -8.17 -11.09
C GLU A 214 -15.29 -7.24 -10.94
N SER A 215 -15.99 -7.32 -9.80
CA SER A 215 -17.23 -6.56 -9.58
C SER A 215 -17.09 -5.28 -8.77
N LEU A 216 -15.95 -5.05 -8.10
CA LEU A 216 -15.79 -3.98 -7.09
C LEU A 216 -14.59 -3.05 -7.30
N GLU A 217 -14.07 -2.93 -8.53
CA GLU A 217 -12.93 -2.07 -8.84
C GLU A 217 -13.07 -0.61 -8.37
N HIS A 218 -14.24 -0.16 -7.98
CA HIS A 218 -14.56 1.24 -7.72
C HIS A 218 -15.19 1.57 -6.37
N ILE A 219 -15.02 0.72 -5.34
CA ILE A 219 -15.44 1.14 -3.99
C ILE A 219 -14.46 2.18 -3.45
N PRO A 220 -14.87 3.45 -3.23
CA PRO A 220 -13.99 4.47 -2.68
C PRO A 220 -13.42 4.03 -1.34
N GLY A 221 -12.08 4.08 -1.22
CA GLY A 221 -11.38 3.71 0.01
C GLY A 221 -11.14 2.23 0.24
N VAL A 222 -11.60 1.35 -0.66
CA VAL A 222 -11.28 -0.09 -0.65
C VAL A 222 -10.30 -0.40 -1.77
N PHE A 223 -9.32 -1.25 -1.49
CA PHE A 223 -8.35 -1.71 -2.46
C PHE A 223 -8.17 -3.22 -2.38
N PHE A 224 -8.16 -3.89 -3.54
CA PHE A 224 -7.98 -5.33 -3.61
C PHE A 224 -6.50 -5.69 -3.66
N ALA A 225 -6.10 -6.55 -2.72
CA ALA A 225 -4.71 -6.92 -2.56
C ALA A 225 -4.15 -7.89 -3.63
N PRO A 226 -4.92 -8.87 -4.17
CA PRO A 226 -4.36 -9.83 -5.12
C PRO A 226 -3.65 -9.22 -6.33
N PRO A 227 -4.16 -8.18 -7.01
CA PRO A 227 -3.46 -7.55 -8.13
C PRO A 227 -2.16 -6.83 -7.74
N LEU A 228 -1.99 -6.49 -6.46
CA LEU A 228 -0.76 -5.87 -5.97
C LEU A 228 0.42 -6.83 -6.02
N ARG A 229 0.17 -8.14 -5.92
CA ARG A 229 1.21 -9.17 -5.89
C ARG A 229 2.18 -9.03 -7.07
N ASP A 230 1.63 -8.77 -8.24
CA ASP A 230 2.38 -8.74 -9.51
C ASP A 230 2.51 -7.31 -10.06
N ALA A 231 2.28 -6.29 -9.23
CA ALA A 231 2.35 -4.89 -9.62
C ALA A 231 3.72 -4.27 -9.36
N ARG A 232 4.22 -3.50 -10.33
CA ARG A 232 5.46 -2.73 -10.21
C ARG A 232 5.34 -1.56 -9.23
N GLY A 233 6.44 -1.19 -8.62
CA GLY A 233 6.56 0.02 -7.80
C GLY A 233 5.80 -0.04 -6.47
N ALA A 234 5.30 1.12 -6.02
CA ALA A 234 4.52 1.28 -4.79
C ALA A 234 3.18 1.95 -5.12
N ARG A 235 2.10 1.16 -5.19
CA ARG A 235 0.76 1.62 -5.59
C ARG A 235 0.22 2.73 -4.68
N PHE A 236 0.50 2.65 -3.40
CA PHE A 236 0.04 3.61 -2.39
C PHE A 236 0.99 4.80 -2.25
N ARG A 237 1.93 4.96 -3.17
CA ARG A 237 2.99 5.97 -3.15
C ARG A 237 3.90 5.85 -1.93
N THR A 238 5.10 6.34 -2.07
CA THR A 238 6.07 6.50 -0.99
C THR A 238 6.60 7.92 -1.09
N GLU A 239 6.58 8.66 0.02
CA GLU A 239 7.12 10.01 0.04
C GLU A 239 8.25 10.10 1.06
N ARG A 240 9.37 10.72 0.67
CA ARG A 240 10.46 11.03 1.61
C ARG A 240 10.10 12.28 2.42
N TYR A 241 9.19 12.13 3.36
CA TYR A 241 8.72 13.24 4.18
C TYR A 241 9.72 13.55 5.31
N LYS A 242 10.80 14.29 4.99
CA LYS A 242 11.90 14.60 5.92
C LYS A 242 11.42 15.30 7.20
N GLU A 243 10.37 16.08 7.13
CA GLU A 243 9.82 16.78 8.30
C GLU A 243 9.22 15.83 9.34
N PHE A 244 8.94 14.58 8.98
CA PHE A 244 8.42 13.58 9.92
C PHE A 244 9.34 13.36 11.12
N MET A 245 10.65 13.60 10.96
CA MET A 245 11.62 13.47 12.07
C MET A 245 11.47 14.56 13.14
N LYS A 246 10.68 15.61 12.89
CA LYS A 246 10.37 16.66 13.87
C LYS A 246 9.37 16.14 14.90
N PRO A 247 9.61 16.31 16.23
CA PRO A 247 8.76 15.75 17.28
C PRO A 247 7.29 16.16 17.19
N GLU A 248 7.00 17.40 16.77
CA GLU A 248 5.62 17.88 16.60
C GLU A 248 4.86 17.12 15.52
N LYS A 249 5.53 16.70 14.43
CA LYS A 249 4.91 15.90 13.37
C LYS A 249 4.64 14.47 13.84
N GLN A 250 5.58 13.90 14.59
CA GLN A 250 5.41 12.56 15.18
C GLN A 250 4.29 12.53 16.22
N LYS A 251 4.18 13.54 17.09
CA LYS A 251 3.08 13.68 18.04
C LYS A 251 1.73 13.77 17.33
N LYS A 252 1.65 14.56 16.24
CA LYS A 252 0.41 14.66 15.47
C LYS A 252 0.05 13.34 14.80
N ALA A 253 1.02 12.63 14.22
CA ALA A 253 0.81 11.30 13.66
C ALA A 253 0.35 10.31 14.73
N ALA A 254 0.97 10.31 15.92
CA ALA A 254 0.57 9.46 17.03
C ALA A 254 -0.86 9.73 17.47
N GLN A 255 -1.26 10.99 17.60
CA GLN A 255 -2.64 11.37 17.91
C GLN A 255 -3.62 10.81 16.88
N ASN A 256 -3.36 11.00 15.59
CA ASN A 256 -4.21 10.48 14.51
C ASN A 256 -4.33 8.95 14.53
N ILE A 257 -3.26 8.23 14.88
CA ILE A 257 -3.24 6.77 15.02
C ILE A 257 -4.08 6.32 16.22
N ILE A 258 -3.96 7.00 17.36
CA ILE A 258 -4.73 6.69 18.59
C ILE A 258 -6.23 6.96 18.36
N GLU A 259 -6.58 8.08 17.76
CA GLU A 259 -7.98 8.44 17.45
C GLU A 259 -8.65 7.40 16.54
N ARG A 260 -7.88 6.76 15.64
CA ARG A 260 -8.35 5.66 14.77
C ARG A 260 -8.29 4.28 15.41
N LYS A 261 -7.97 4.21 16.70
CA LYS A 261 -7.91 2.97 17.48
C LYS A 261 -7.05 1.88 16.81
N VAL A 262 -5.97 2.28 16.15
CA VAL A 262 -5.02 1.35 15.52
C VAL A 262 -4.46 0.41 16.59
N LYS A 263 -4.51 -0.90 16.33
CA LYS A 263 -3.95 -1.91 17.24
C LYS A 263 -2.53 -2.32 16.86
N VAL A 264 -2.26 -2.36 15.56
CA VAL A 264 -0.95 -2.76 15.02
C VAL A 264 -0.54 -1.76 13.93
N LEU A 265 0.69 -1.26 14.02
CA LEU A 265 1.31 -0.41 13.01
C LEU A 265 2.50 -1.13 12.40
N VAL A 266 2.51 -1.27 11.07
CA VAL A 266 3.60 -1.93 10.32
C VAL A 266 4.25 -0.93 9.39
N GLY A 267 5.50 -0.58 9.63
CA GLY A 267 6.33 0.18 8.69
C GLY A 267 6.94 -0.73 7.63
N ILE A 268 6.83 -0.34 6.37
CA ILE A 268 7.37 -1.05 5.22
C ILE A 268 8.31 -0.11 4.49
N GLY A 269 9.60 -0.45 4.40
CA GLY A 269 10.57 0.41 3.73
C GLY A 269 12.01 0.14 4.11
N GLY A 270 12.89 1.11 3.88
CA GLY A 270 14.30 1.04 4.23
C GLY A 270 14.61 1.62 5.61
N ASN A 271 15.89 1.88 5.85
CA ASN A 271 16.45 2.41 7.08
C ASN A 271 15.75 3.71 7.59
N GLY A 272 15.39 4.65 6.69
CA GLY A 272 14.64 5.86 7.08
C GLY A 272 13.26 5.56 7.62
N THR A 273 12.57 4.59 7.07
CA THR A 273 11.25 4.12 7.53
C THR A 273 11.37 3.45 8.89
N PHE A 274 12.39 2.60 9.08
CA PHE A 274 12.68 2.00 10.39
C PHE A 274 12.91 3.07 11.47
N ALA A 275 13.77 4.05 11.20
CA ALA A 275 14.03 5.14 12.13
C ALA A 275 12.75 5.93 12.46
N GLY A 276 11.91 6.19 11.45
CA GLY A 276 10.62 6.87 11.63
C GLY A 276 9.65 6.10 12.54
N ILE A 277 9.46 4.80 12.30
CA ILE A 277 8.60 3.94 13.13
C ILE A 277 9.13 3.83 14.56
N LYS A 278 10.44 3.61 14.74
CA LYS A 278 11.08 3.53 16.05
C LYS A 278 10.90 4.81 16.87
N GLN A 279 11.04 5.98 16.24
CA GLN A 279 10.83 7.25 16.92
C GLN A 279 9.34 7.55 17.18
N LEU A 280 8.46 7.24 16.24
CA LEU A 280 7.01 7.38 16.41
C LEU A 280 6.52 6.54 17.60
N GLY A 281 7.08 5.35 17.80
CA GLY A 281 6.78 4.48 18.93
C GLY A 281 6.93 5.12 20.29
N LYS A 282 7.80 6.13 20.44
CA LYS A 282 7.97 6.89 21.71
C LYS A 282 6.73 7.73 22.10
N PHE A 283 5.85 7.99 21.13
CA PHE A 283 4.63 8.79 21.33
C PHE A 283 3.36 7.94 21.30
N LEU A 284 3.49 6.64 21.08
CA LEU A 284 2.36 5.69 21.03
C LEU A 284 2.24 4.93 22.35
N PRO A 285 1.02 4.59 22.80
CA PRO A 285 0.83 3.74 23.97
C PRO A 285 1.30 2.30 23.66
N ASN A 286 1.78 1.58 24.68
CA ASN A 286 2.26 0.20 24.56
C ASN A 286 1.19 -0.81 24.08
N THR A 287 -0.07 -0.40 24.08
CA THR A 287 -1.18 -1.19 23.54
C THR A 287 -1.14 -1.29 22.02
N ILE A 288 -0.49 -0.33 21.34
CA ILE A 288 -0.28 -0.37 19.88
C ILE A 288 1.00 -1.11 19.59
N LYS A 289 0.89 -2.22 18.87
CA LYS A 289 2.03 -3.08 18.51
C LYS A 289 2.74 -2.54 17.27
N LEU A 290 4.06 -2.53 17.29
CA LEU A 290 4.89 -1.98 16.22
C LEU A 290 5.68 -3.08 15.52
N PHE A 291 5.71 -3.03 14.19
CA PHE A 291 6.51 -3.93 13.37
C PHE A 291 7.17 -3.17 12.22
N PHE A 292 8.21 -3.78 11.66
CA PHE A 292 8.93 -3.23 10.51
C PHE A 292 9.24 -4.35 9.52
N ILE A 293 9.03 -4.09 8.22
CA ILE A 293 9.38 -4.99 7.11
C ILE A 293 10.43 -4.30 6.24
N PRO A 294 11.62 -4.89 6.03
CA PRO A 294 12.66 -4.30 5.22
C PRO A 294 12.36 -4.46 3.72
N VAL A 295 12.04 -3.35 3.07
CA VAL A 295 11.89 -3.23 1.60
C VAL A 295 12.82 -2.13 1.11
N THR A 296 13.94 -2.53 0.57
CA THR A 296 14.98 -1.60 0.10
C THR A 296 15.88 -2.28 -0.91
N ILE A 297 16.43 -1.50 -1.85
CA ILE A 297 17.46 -1.96 -2.77
C ILE A 297 18.87 -1.76 -2.18
N ASP A 298 19.02 -1.01 -1.09
CA ASP A 298 20.32 -0.56 -0.60
C ASP A 298 21.04 -1.63 0.24
N SER A 299 20.35 -2.73 0.61
CA SER A 299 20.86 -3.81 1.50
C SER A 299 21.50 -3.25 2.78
N ASP A 300 20.84 -2.23 3.37
CA ASP A 300 21.35 -1.46 4.49
C ASP A 300 20.73 -1.84 5.86
N ILE A 301 20.00 -2.95 5.93
CA ILE A 301 19.42 -3.51 7.16
C ILE A 301 20.14 -4.82 7.48
N LEU A 302 20.92 -4.84 8.55
CA LEU A 302 21.68 -6.04 8.92
C LEU A 302 20.79 -7.09 9.62
N GLY A 303 21.16 -8.35 9.43
CA GLY A 303 20.50 -9.50 10.04
C GLY A 303 19.35 -10.09 9.22
N SER A 304 19.01 -9.48 8.09
CA SER A 304 18.00 -9.99 7.16
C SER A 304 18.39 -9.70 5.71
N GLU A 305 17.99 -10.58 4.82
CA GLU A 305 17.87 -10.24 3.40
C GLU A 305 16.73 -9.20 3.27
N CYS A 306 16.87 -8.24 2.35
CA CYS A 306 15.87 -7.20 2.14
C CYS A 306 15.07 -7.47 0.86
N ILE A 307 13.75 -7.25 0.91
CA ILE A 307 12.92 -7.36 -0.28
C ILE A 307 13.32 -6.24 -1.25
N GLY A 308 13.57 -6.58 -2.51
CA GLY A 308 13.98 -5.67 -3.58
C GLY A 308 15.48 -5.67 -3.90
N GLU A 309 16.34 -6.18 -3.01
CA GLU A 309 17.78 -6.22 -3.25
C GLU A 309 18.17 -7.21 -4.35
N HIS A 310 17.53 -8.38 -4.37
CA HIS A 310 17.83 -9.43 -5.37
C HIS A 310 17.37 -9.01 -6.76
N THR A 311 16.18 -8.44 -6.87
CA THR A 311 15.68 -7.86 -8.12
C THR A 311 16.60 -6.76 -8.62
N GLY A 312 17.09 -5.91 -7.72
CA GLY A 312 17.99 -4.82 -8.08
C GLY A 312 19.31 -5.32 -8.64
N VAL A 313 19.88 -6.34 -8.03
CA VAL A 313 21.13 -6.97 -8.52
C VAL A 313 20.93 -7.63 -9.88
N GLU A 314 19.85 -8.39 -10.06
CA GLU A 314 19.52 -9.09 -11.31
C GLU A 314 19.33 -8.09 -12.47
N MET A 315 18.49 -7.05 -12.26
CA MET A 315 18.28 -5.99 -13.23
C MET A 315 19.57 -5.25 -13.59
N GLY A 316 20.41 -4.99 -12.58
CA GLY A 316 21.73 -4.39 -12.78
C GLY A 316 22.65 -5.27 -13.61
N ALA A 317 22.71 -6.55 -13.33
CA ALA A 317 23.53 -7.51 -14.07
C ALA A 317 23.06 -7.65 -15.53
N GLU A 318 21.74 -7.75 -15.75
CA GLU A 318 21.18 -7.80 -17.11
C GLU A 318 21.55 -6.56 -17.94
N LYS A 319 21.44 -5.39 -17.36
CA LYS A 319 21.82 -4.14 -18.02
C LYS A 319 23.30 -4.08 -18.32
N ILE A 320 24.15 -4.52 -17.40
CA ILE A 320 25.61 -4.58 -17.60
C ILE A 320 25.95 -5.55 -18.74
N HIS A 321 25.24 -6.65 -18.91
CA HIS A 321 25.41 -7.56 -20.06
C HIS A 321 25.16 -6.84 -21.39
N CYS A 322 24.13 -5.96 -21.47
CA CYS A 322 23.90 -5.14 -22.66
C CYS A 322 25.08 -4.22 -22.94
N TYR A 323 25.63 -3.56 -21.90
CA TYR A 323 26.81 -2.72 -22.05
C TYR A 323 28.07 -3.51 -22.44
N LEU A 324 28.26 -4.71 -21.92
CA LEU A 324 29.35 -5.60 -22.32
C LEU A 324 29.27 -5.98 -23.80
N ALA A 325 28.07 -6.27 -24.30
CA ALA A 325 27.83 -6.61 -25.71
C ALA A 325 28.13 -5.41 -26.62
N ASP A 326 27.60 -4.22 -26.30
CA ASP A 326 27.87 -3.01 -27.07
C ASP A 326 29.36 -2.56 -27.01
N ALA A 327 29.93 -2.60 -25.80
CA ALA A 327 31.36 -2.28 -25.61
C ALA A 327 32.27 -3.14 -26.51
N ARG A 328 31.95 -4.44 -26.60
CA ARG A 328 32.70 -5.39 -27.45
C ARG A 328 32.53 -5.07 -28.93
N ALA A 329 31.32 -4.77 -29.39
CA ALA A 329 31.01 -4.46 -30.77
C ALA A 329 31.67 -3.17 -31.25
N HIS A 330 31.62 -2.12 -30.42
CA HIS A 330 32.06 -0.77 -30.80
C HIS A 330 33.40 -0.34 -30.21
N LYS A 331 34.12 -1.22 -29.53
CA LYS A 331 35.40 -0.92 -28.87
C LYS A 331 35.30 0.26 -27.89
N ARG A 332 34.32 0.24 -26.99
CA ARG A 332 34.04 1.31 -26.03
C ARG A 332 34.49 0.97 -24.62
N CYS A 333 34.74 2.01 -23.83
CA CYS A 333 34.87 1.93 -22.38
C CYS A 333 33.63 2.56 -21.77
N TYR A 334 32.72 1.73 -21.20
CA TYR A 334 31.61 2.21 -20.42
C TYR A 334 32.00 2.34 -18.96
N ILE A 335 31.75 3.50 -18.38
CA ILE A 335 31.82 3.76 -16.94
C ILE A 335 30.38 4.04 -16.49
N ILE A 336 29.81 3.14 -15.72
CA ILE A 336 28.35 3.13 -15.41
C ILE A 336 28.16 3.44 -13.93
N GLU A 337 27.49 4.56 -13.61
CA GLU A 337 27.04 4.79 -12.25
C GLU A 337 25.87 3.90 -11.92
N MET A 338 25.94 3.22 -10.78
CA MET A 338 24.87 2.41 -10.24
C MET A 338 24.45 2.89 -8.87
N MET A 339 23.14 3.02 -8.68
CA MET A 339 22.57 3.40 -7.40
C MET A 339 22.80 2.33 -6.32
N GLY A 340 22.61 2.66 -5.06
CA GLY A 340 22.84 1.81 -3.89
C GLY A 340 23.33 2.63 -2.70
N LYS A 341 23.00 3.95 -2.70
CA LYS A 341 23.31 4.89 -1.63
C LYS A 341 24.80 5.00 -1.37
N ASP A 342 25.24 4.81 -0.12
CA ASP A 342 26.62 5.03 0.30
C ASP A 342 27.47 3.74 0.30
N GLY A 343 26.88 2.54 0.16
CA GLY A 343 27.57 1.27 0.32
C GLY A 343 28.05 0.59 -0.95
N GLY A 344 27.34 0.74 -2.04
CA GLY A 344 27.70 0.15 -3.33
C GLY A 344 27.38 -1.33 -3.48
N TYR A 345 26.44 -1.87 -2.70
CA TYR A 345 26.01 -3.27 -2.78
C TYR A 345 25.61 -3.67 -4.20
N HIS A 346 24.72 -2.90 -4.84
CA HIS A 346 24.28 -3.17 -6.21
C HIS A 346 25.42 -3.12 -7.23
N ALA A 347 26.26 -2.08 -7.15
CA ALA A 347 27.38 -1.93 -8.06
C ALA A 347 28.30 -3.15 -8.02
N LEU A 348 28.60 -3.63 -6.81
CA LEU A 348 29.48 -4.79 -6.61
C LEU A 348 28.84 -6.08 -7.11
N HIS A 349 27.61 -6.39 -6.61
CA HIS A 349 26.99 -7.68 -6.92
C HIS A 349 26.54 -7.79 -8.38
N SER A 350 26.04 -6.70 -8.99
CA SER A 350 25.71 -6.70 -10.42
C SER A 350 26.96 -6.79 -11.30
N CYS A 351 28.07 -6.13 -10.89
CA CYS A 351 29.36 -6.28 -11.57
C CYS A 351 29.85 -7.73 -11.55
N LEU A 352 29.78 -8.39 -10.41
CA LEU A 352 30.14 -9.81 -10.25
C LEU A 352 29.26 -10.71 -11.09
N GLY A 353 27.92 -10.54 -10.98
CA GLY A 353 26.94 -11.35 -11.70
C GLY A 353 27.07 -11.25 -13.22
N ALA A 354 27.28 -10.04 -13.75
CA ALA A 354 27.46 -9.79 -15.18
C ALA A 354 28.86 -10.09 -15.70
N GLY A 355 29.86 -10.15 -14.82
CA GLY A 355 31.25 -10.31 -15.22
C GLY A 355 31.85 -9.05 -15.84
N ALA A 356 31.46 -7.87 -15.39
CA ALA A 356 32.15 -6.63 -15.77
C ALA A 356 33.59 -6.59 -15.29
N HIS A 357 34.37 -5.60 -15.73
CA HIS A 357 35.80 -5.61 -15.57
C HIS A 357 36.27 -5.05 -14.22
N LEU A 358 35.54 -4.10 -13.65
CA LEU A 358 35.87 -3.47 -12.38
C LEU A 358 34.61 -2.95 -11.68
N ALA A 359 34.50 -3.19 -10.38
CA ALA A 359 33.56 -2.49 -9.50
C ALA A 359 34.30 -1.47 -8.66
N VAL A 360 33.88 -0.22 -8.73
CA VAL A 360 34.38 0.90 -7.93
C VAL A 360 33.34 1.25 -6.89
N VAL A 361 33.61 0.90 -5.64
CA VAL A 361 32.70 1.11 -4.50
C VAL A 361 33.37 2.01 -3.45
N PRO A 362 32.62 2.65 -2.54
CA PRO A 362 33.17 3.56 -1.54
C PRO A 362 34.29 2.95 -0.68
N SER A 363 34.22 1.65 -0.41
CA SER A 363 35.24 0.92 0.37
C SER A 363 36.42 0.41 -0.47
N SER A 364 36.38 0.58 -1.79
CA SER A 364 37.50 0.16 -2.65
C SER A 364 38.57 1.26 -2.76
N HIS A 365 39.81 0.82 -2.69
CA HIS A 365 40.97 1.69 -2.89
C HIS A 365 41.67 1.31 -4.21
N HIS A 366 41.24 1.96 -5.29
CA HIS A 366 41.89 1.80 -6.59
C HIS A 366 42.83 2.98 -6.85
N ASP A 367 44.06 2.66 -7.28
CA ASP A 367 44.99 3.68 -7.79
C ASP A 367 44.56 4.05 -9.21
N PRO A 368 44.11 5.31 -9.47
CA PRO A 368 43.70 5.73 -10.80
C PRO A 368 44.79 5.56 -11.86
N LYS A 369 46.09 5.66 -11.49
CA LYS A 369 47.20 5.46 -12.41
C LYS A 369 47.28 4.00 -12.87
N LYS A 370 47.13 3.05 -11.95
CA LYS A 370 47.14 1.63 -12.29
C LYS A 370 45.93 1.24 -13.16
N VAL A 371 44.75 1.78 -12.83
CA VAL A 371 43.54 1.58 -13.65
C VAL A 371 43.74 2.16 -15.05
N ALA A 372 44.24 3.40 -15.18
CA ALA A 372 44.53 4.04 -16.45
C ALA A 372 45.52 3.22 -17.29
N GLN A 373 46.58 2.70 -16.67
CA GLN A 373 47.55 1.83 -17.34
C GLN A 373 46.92 0.53 -17.82
N ALA A 374 46.06 -0.12 -17.01
CA ALA A 374 45.37 -1.36 -17.38
C ALA A 374 44.37 -1.19 -18.53
N LEU A 375 43.85 0.03 -18.73
CA LEU A 375 42.93 0.37 -19.82
C LEU A 375 43.60 0.62 -21.16
N LYS A 376 44.90 0.90 -21.17
CA LYS A 376 45.63 1.37 -22.36
C LYS A 376 45.53 0.42 -23.55
N ASP A 377 45.75 -0.87 -23.33
CA ASP A 377 45.81 -1.88 -24.38
C ASP A 377 44.53 -2.72 -24.51
N ARG A 378 43.50 -2.39 -23.78
CA ARG A 378 42.21 -3.11 -23.85
C ARG A 378 41.43 -2.72 -25.10
N LYS A 379 40.69 -3.69 -25.64
CA LYS A 379 39.82 -3.49 -26.80
C LYS A 379 38.47 -2.94 -26.41
N TYR A 380 37.94 -3.31 -25.24
CA TYR A 380 36.69 -2.85 -24.67
C TYR A 380 36.70 -3.01 -23.14
N THR A 381 35.93 -2.21 -22.45
CA THR A 381 35.86 -2.25 -20.98
C THR A 381 34.47 -1.84 -20.48
N VAL A 382 34.05 -2.42 -19.37
CA VAL A 382 32.89 -1.95 -18.61
C VAL A 382 33.29 -1.87 -17.14
N ILE A 383 33.13 -0.69 -16.56
CA ILE A 383 33.44 -0.36 -15.18
C ILE A 383 32.13 0.05 -14.52
N VAL A 384 31.82 -0.48 -13.34
CA VAL A 384 30.63 -0.14 -12.57
C VAL A 384 31.04 0.67 -11.35
N VAL A 385 30.54 1.89 -11.23
CA VAL A 385 30.85 2.81 -10.15
C VAL A 385 29.62 3.01 -9.27
N ALA A 386 29.77 2.82 -7.96
CA ALA A 386 28.68 3.09 -7.02
C ALA A 386 28.42 4.59 -6.91
N GLU A 387 27.15 5.00 -6.82
CA GLU A 387 26.75 6.42 -6.64
C GLU A 387 27.38 7.06 -5.40
N GLY A 388 27.71 6.25 -4.38
CA GLY A 388 28.37 6.67 -3.15
C GLY A 388 29.89 6.91 -3.28
N TYR A 389 30.51 6.55 -4.43
CA TYR A 389 31.93 6.69 -4.60
C TYR A 389 32.37 8.14 -4.41
N LYS A 390 33.25 8.37 -3.43
CA LYS A 390 33.81 9.70 -3.05
C LYS A 390 32.75 10.80 -2.92
N LYS A 391 31.55 10.48 -2.47
CA LYS A 391 30.41 11.40 -2.39
C LYS A 391 30.69 12.65 -1.56
N GLY A 392 31.41 12.51 -0.43
CA GLY A 392 31.83 13.62 0.41
C GLY A 392 32.78 14.56 -0.36
N GLU A 393 33.84 14.00 -0.95
CA GLU A 393 34.83 14.73 -1.74
C GLU A 393 34.18 15.44 -2.95
N ARG A 394 33.28 14.76 -3.68
CA ARG A 394 32.53 15.38 -4.79
C ARG A 394 31.72 16.59 -4.34
N LYS A 395 31.03 16.46 -3.19
CA LYS A 395 30.24 17.55 -2.61
C LYS A 395 31.09 18.72 -2.16
N GLU A 396 32.24 18.47 -1.50
CA GLU A 396 33.19 19.51 -1.06
C GLU A 396 33.78 20.28 -2.24
N LYS A 397 34.04 19.59 -3.35
CA LYS A 397 34.55 20.20 -4.60
C LYS A 397 33.49 20.87 -5.44
N GLY A 398 32.22 20.82 -5.05
CA GLY A 398 31.07 21.33 -5.85
C GLY A 398 30.93 20.63 -7.20
N TYR A 399 31.32 19.35 -7.29
CA TYR A 399 31.26 18.59 -8.53
C TYR A 399 29.83 18.30 -8.94
N GLU A 400 29.42 18.77 -10.10
CA GLU A 400 28.02 18.64 -10.59
C GLU A 400 27.77 17.31 -11.31
N GLY A 401 28.81 16.61 -11.77
CA GLY A 401 28.68 15.33 -12.45
C GLY A 401 28.38 14.15 -11.52
N ASN A 402 28.03 13.03 -12.12
CA ASN A 402 27.76 11.79 -11.39
C ASN A 402 29.10 11.07 -10.98
N ALA A 403 29.00 9.95 -10.25
CA ALA A 403 30.19 9.22 -9.78
C ALA A 403 31.01 8.59 -10.92
N ALA A 404 30.34 8.17 -12.01
CA ALA A 404 31.02 7.62 -13.17
C ALA A 404 31.82 8.67 -13.89
N GLU A 405 31.30 9.89 -14.03
CA GLU A 405 32.02 11.03 -14.62
C GLU A 405 33.19 11.48 -13.74
N TYR A 406 32.98 11.50 -12.42
CA TYR A 406 34.04 11.83 -11.47
C TYR A 406 35.19 10.82 -11.56
N PHE A 407 34.89 9.53 -11.62
CA PHE A 407 35.91 8.49 -11.77
C PHE A 407 36.64 8.59 -13.13
N ARG A 408 35.90 8.88 -14.23
CA ARG A 408 36.50 9.18 -15.54
C ARG A 408 37.52 10.33 -15.43
N ASP A 409 37.15 11.40 -14.77
CA ASP A 409 38.00 12.60 -14.67
C ASP A 409 39.26 12.34 -13.83
N GLU A 410 39.15 11.49 -12.81
CA GLU A 410 40.34 10.99 -12.07
C GLU A 410 41.27 10.17 -12.97
N LEU A 411 40.71 9.30 -13.84
CA LEU A 411 41.52 8.53 -14.78
C LEU A 411 42.20 9.42 -15.82
N LEU A 412 41.52 10.44 -16.33
CA LEU A 412 42.07 11.42 -17.26
C LEU A 412 43.22 12.21 -16.60
N THR A 413 43.01 12.66 -15.36
CA THR A 413 44.06 13.35 -14.57
C THR A 413 45.24 12.44 -14.29
N ALA A 414 45.01 11.13 -14.14
CA ALA A 414 46.05 10.12 -13.96
C ALA A 414 46.78 9.75 -15.25
N GLY A 415 46.45 10.39 -16.38
CA GLY A 415 47.11 10.20 -17.66
C GLY A 415 46.49 9.06 -18.49
N LEU A 416 45.21 8.79 -18.40
CA LEU A 416 44.55 7.77 -19.21
C LEU A 416 44.73 8.03 -20.71
N GLN A 417 45.37 7.07 -21.36
CA GLN A 417 45.51 7.01 -22.82
C GLN A 417 44.89 5.70 -23.29
N THR A 418 43.80 5.77 -24.04
CA THR A 418 43.09 4.60 -24.55
C THR A 418 42.56 4.84 -25.96
N ARG A 419 42.50 3.79 -26.77
CA ARG A 419 41.85 3.83 -28.10
C ARG A 419 40.32 3.64 -28.00
N GLN A 420 39.82 3.33 -26.83
CA GLN A 420 38.39 3.15 -26.59
C GLN A 420 37.69 4.51 -26.47
N LYS A 421 36.52 4.66 -27.09
CA LYS A 421 35.67 5.81 -26.78
C LYS A 421 35.07 5.63 -25.37
N ILE A 422 35.38 6.56 -24.46
CA ILE A 422 34.83 6.54 -23.09
C ILE A 422 33.41 7.09 -23.10
N VAL A 423 32.47 6.37 -22.47
CA VAL A 423 31.08 6.77 -22.32
C VAL A 423 30.70 6.59 -20.85
N CYS A 424 30.23 7.68 -20.22
CA CYS A 424 29.71 7.65 -18.85
C CYS A 424 28.18 7.67 -18.90
N GLU A 425 27.55 6.77 -18.17
CA GLU A 425 26.10 6.68 -18.06
C GLU A 425 25.66 6.41 -16.61
N GLY A 426 24.41 6.79 -16.29
CA GLY A 426 23.79 6.49 -15.00
C GLY A 426 22.69 5.48 -15.16
N PHE A 427 22.67 4.48 -14.29
CA PHE A 427 21.64 3.45 -14.26
C PHE A 427 21.02 3.39 -12.85
N SER A 428 19.77 3.81 -12.73
CA SER A 428 19.19 3.95 -11.39
C SER A 428 17.67 3.67 -11.31
N ARG A 429 16.88 4.30 -12.15
CA ARG A 429 15.42 4.29 -11.99
C ARG A 429 14.75 2.99 -12.42
N ASP A 430 15.35 2.29 -13.37
CA ASP A 430 14.86 0.99 -13.86
C ASP A 430 14.80 -0.04 -12.73
N ILE A 431 15.79 -0.04 -11.83
CA ILE A 431 15.83 -0.91 -10.65
C ILE A 431 14.64 -0.65 -9.73
N ARG A 432 14.33 0.62 -9.45
CA ARG A 432 13.27 0.99 -8.50
C ARG A 432 11.87 0.63 -9.00
N GLY A 433 11.65 0.68 -10.31
CA GLY A 433 10.39 0.33 -10.96
C GLY A 433 10.31 -1.10 -11.46
N ALA A 434 11.27 -1.95 -11.16
CA ALA A 434 11.28 -3.33 -11.61
C ALA A 434 10.15 -4.16 -10.97
N LEU A 435 9.71 -5.20 -11.68
CA LEU A 435 8.89 -6.24 -11.11
C LEU A 435 9.76 -7.10 -10.19
N PRO A 436 9.33 -7.41 -8.95
CA PRO A 436 10.12 -8.26 -8.07
C PRO A 436 10.33 -9.65 -8.68
N ASN A 437 11.56 -10.14 -8.59
CA ASN A 437 11.92 -11.47 -9.04
C ASN A 437 11.41 -12.54 -8.05
N ASN A 438 11.52 -13.82 -8.43
CA ASN A 438 11.02 -14.93 -7.61
C ASN A 438 11.62 -14.95 -6.19
N LYS A 439 12.88 -14.56 -6.03
CA LYS A 439 13.53 -14.56 -4.72
C LYS A 439 12.89 -13.48 -3.81
N ASP A 440 12.69 -12.27 -4.32
CA ASP A 440 12.04 -11.20 -3.57
C ASP A 440 10.55 -11.48 -3.29
N ILE A 441 9.84 -12.16 -4.22
CA ILE A 441 8.47 -12.63 -3.99
C ILE A 441 8.44 -13.64 -2.83
N MET A 442 9.36 -14.61 -2.81
CA MET A 442 9.46 -15.58 -1.71
C MET A 442 9.79 -14.94 -0.38
N LEU A 443 10.75 -13.99 -0.36
CA LEU A 443 11.07 -13.21 0.84
C LEU A 443 9.85 -12.44 1.36
N ALA A 444 9.11 -11.78 0.47
CA ALA A 444 7.90 -11.04 0.82
C ALA A 444 6.84 -11.97 1.45
N GLN A 445 6.65 -13.15 0.90
CA GLN A 445 5.71 -14.14 1.43
C GLN A 445 6.15 -14.66 2.82
N GLN A 446 7.42 -15.02 2.98
CA GLN A 446 7.96 -15.53 4.25
C GLN A 446 7.90 -14.47 5.35
N MET A 447 8.31 -13.22 5.05
CA MET A 447 8.25 -12.11 6.00
C MET A 447 6.81 -11.78 6.40
N ALA A 448 5.86 -11.77 5.45
CA ALA A 448 4.45 -11.54 5.75
C ALA A 448 3.85 -12.65 6.63
N ARG A 449 4.22 -13.92 6.38
CA ARG A 449 3.82 -15.05 7.23
C ARG A 449 4.38 -14.90 8.64
N LYS A 450 5.68 -14.62 8.77
CA LYS A 450 6.34 -14.44 10.07
C LYS A 450 5.79 -13.22 10.83
N LEU A 451 5.51 -12.11 10.13
CA LEU A 451 4.82 -10.96 10.71
C LEU A 451 3.47 -11.35 11.32
N THR A 452 2.68 -12.11 10.58
CA THR A 452 1.35 -12.56 11.05
C THR A 452 1.48 -13.42 12.31
N GLU A 453 2.43 -14.35 12.34
CA GLU A 453 2.74 -15.17 13.52
C GLU A 453 3.07 -14.28 14.74
N LEU A 454 3.98 -13.32 14.59
CA LEU A 454 4.38 -12.41 15.68
C LEU A 454 3.21 -11.55 16.18
N ILE A 455 2.36 -11.06 15.27
CA ILE A 455 1.16 -10.29 15.64
C ILE A 455 0.20 -11.15 16.47
N LEU A 456 -0.04 -12.40 16.07
CA LEU A 456 -0.94 -13.32 16.78
C LEU A 456 -0.37 -13.76 18.15
N GLN A 457 0.95 -13.83 18.30
CA GLN A 457 1.64 -14.06 19.55
C GLN A 457 1.62 -12.85 20.50
N GLY A 458 1.16 -11.68 20.02
CA GLY A 458 1.10 -10.44 20.80
C GLY A 458 2.44 -9.71 20.93
N GLU A 459 3.44 -10.10 20.14
CA GLU A 459 4.75 -9.45 20.08
C GLU A 459 4.67 -7.99 19.64
N SER A 460 5.73 -7.23 19.88
CA SER A 460 5.84 -5.83 19.48
C SER A 460 7.29 -5.41 19.33
N CYS A 461 7.53 -4.34 18.59
CA CYS A 461 8.86 -3.81 18.31
C CYS A 461 9.79 -4.85 17.68
N MET A 462 9.26 -5.61 16.71
CA MET A 462 9.96 -6.70 16.05
C MET A 462 10.02 -6.50 14.53
N MET A 463 11.09 -7.00 13.93
CA MET A 463 11.26 -7.13 12.48
C MET A 463 11.28 -8.62 12.11
N PRO A 464 10.33 -9.13 11.33
CA PRO A 464 10.48 -10.42 10.69
C PRO A 464 11.72 -10.41 9.80
N ALA A 465 12.55 -11.41 9.90
CA ALA A 465 13.83 -11.46 9.22
C ALA A 465 14.06 -12.84 8.57
N ILE A 466 14.70 -12.83 7.41
CA ILE A 466 15.11 -14.02 6.68
C ILE A 466 16.62 -13.91 6.45
N LEU A 467 17.35 -14.90 6.91
CA LEU A 467 18.79 -14.97 6.67
C LEU A 467 19.19 -16.41 6.29
N SER A 468 19.80 -16.55 5.12
CA SER A 468 20.19 -17.86 4.60
C SER A 468 19.02 -18.87 4.56
N GLY A 469 17.83 -18.39 4.20
CA GLY A 469 16.60 -19.19 4.10
C GLY A 469 15.93 -19.52 5.43
N LYS A 470 16.48 -19.08 6.56
CA LYS A 470 15.90 -19.30 7.89
C LYS A 470 15.12 -18.08 8.34
N GLU A 471 13.92 -18.34 8.87
CA GLU A 471 13.05 -17.30 9.44
C GLU A 471 13.39 -17.07 10.91
N HIS A 472 13.47 -15.81 11.30
CA HIS A 472 13.63 -15.38 12.68
C HIS A 472 12.97 -14.01 12.88
N ALA A 473 13.09 -13.43 14.06
CA ALA A 473 12.61 -12.09 14.36
C ALA A 473 13.71 -11.32 15.09
N ILE A 474 13.87 -10.07 14.77
CA ILE A 474 14.89 -9.20 15.35
C ILE A 474 14.19 -8.07 16.12
N PRO A 475 14.46 -7.90 17.43
CA PRO A 475 13.97 -6.75 18.19
C PRO A 475 14.50 -5.43 17.61
N PHE A 476 13.71 -4.36 17.70
CA PHE A 476 14.08 -3.04 17.17
C PHE A 476 15.39 -2.49 17.73
N GLU A 477 15.74 -2.86 18.95
CA GLU A 477 16.99 -2.46 19.61
C GLU A 477 18.22 -3.12 18.98
N GLU A 478 18.05 -4.30 18.40
CA GLU A 478 19.12 -5.09 17.80
C GLU A 478 19.30 -4.81 16.31
N ILE A 479 18.32 -4.15 15.67
CA ILE A 479 18.42 -3.78 14.25
C ILE A 479 19.56 -2.77 14.09
N ARG A 480 20.50 -3.14 13.25
CA ARG A 480 21.63 -2.28 12.85
C ARG A 480 21.52 -1.97 11.37
N THR A 481 21.99 -0.79 11.01
CA THR A 481 21.99 -0.32 9.64
C THR A 481 23.43 -0.10 9.20
N ASP A 482 23.84 -0.84 8.17
CA ASP A 482 25.14 -0.69 7.54
C ASP A 482 25.00 -1.12 6.07
N ASN A 483 25.63 -0.39 5.19
CA ASN A 483 25.62 -0.68 3.76
C ASN A 483 27.05 -0.89 3.21
N SER A 484 28.03 -1.14 4.09
CA SER A 484 29.38 -1.50 3.68
C SER A 484 29.41 -2.85 2.96
N VAL A 485 30.22 -2.96 1.93
CA VAL A 485 30.41 -4.21 1.18
C VAL A 485 31.63 -4.97 1.65
N LYS A 486 31.59 -6.30 1.60
CA LYS A 486 32.69 -7.15 2.05
C LYS A 486 33.92 -6.99 1.15
N SER A 487 35.07 -6.71 1.73
CA SER A 487 36.34 -6.45 1.01
C SER A 487 36.79 -7.61 0.10
N ASN A 488 36.55 -8.86 0.52
CA ASN A 488 36.89 -10.04 -0.29
C ASN A 488 36.10 -10.09 -1.61
N LEU A 489 34.86 -9.66 -1.62
CA LEU A 489 34.03 -9.61 -2.83
C LEU A 489 34.51 -8.48 -3.77
N VAL A 490 34.97 -7.35 -3.20
CA VAL A 490 35.54 -6.25 -3.99
C VAL A 490 36.75 -6.72 -4.79
N GLY A 491 37.61 -7.53 -4.19
CA GLY A 491 38.75 -8.15 -4.88
C GLY A 491 38.31 -9.05 -6.05
N LEU A 492 37.25 -9.84 -5.87
CA LEU A 492 36.73 -10.69 -6.95
C LEU A 492 36.14 -9.89 -8.13
N ALA A 493 35.65 -8.67 -7.88
CA ALA A 493 35.11 -7.79 -8.92
C ALA A 493 36.17 -6.98 -9.64
N ASN A 494 37.45 -7.21 -9.35
CA ASN A 494 38.60 -6.55 -10.00
C ASN A 494 39.26 -7.48 -11.03
N ARG A 495 38.70 -7.53 -12.23
CA ARG A 495 39.21 -8.32 -13.36
C ARG A 495 40.29 -7.54 -14.17
N LEU A 496 40.58 -6.32 -13.78
CA LEU A 496 41.68 -5.53 -14.37
C LEU A 496 43.03 -5.87 -13.73
N GLY A 497 43.01 -6.50 -12.54
CA GLY A 497 44.24 -6.82 -11.79
C GLY A 497 44.93 -5.60 -11.16
N VAL A 498 44.15 -4.57 -10.79
CA VAL A 498 44.65 -3.26 -10.31
C VAL A 498 44.25 -2.99 -8.87
#